data_48115640d3d4603d52de42c53e476227
#
_entry.id   48115640d3d4603d52de42c53e476227
#
_cell.length_a   1.000
_cell.length_b   1.000
_cell.length_c   1.000
_cell.angle_alpha   90.00
_cell.angle_beta   90.00
_cell.angle_gamma   90.00
#
_symmetry.space_group_name_H-M   'P 1'
#
loop_
_entity.id
_entity.type
_entity.pdbx_description
1 polymer ?
#
loop_
_entity_poly.entity_id
_entity_poly.type
_entity_poly.pdbx_seq_one_letter_code
_entity_poly.pdbx_strand_id
1 'polypeptide(L)'
;MKYGVIDVGGGLRGIYGAGVLDRCLEEDLRFDLCIGVSAGSANMASYLAGQHGRNKPFYDEYSFRREYMSVHNLIHKHSYLDLGYVYGTLSNAGGENPLDYAALARSPAELCVVAANAQNGEARYFTKADLHPDDYRVLMASCCIPVIDQPCVIDGVPYFDGGLADPCLLYTSDAAD
;
A
#
# COMPACT_ATOMS: atom_id res chain seq x y z
N MET A 1 24.34 -11.11 4.74
CA MET A 1 23.38 -10.55 5.72
C MET A 1 22.20 -10.08 4.89
N LYS A 2 20.98 -10.38 5.29
CA LYS A 2 19.77 -9.85 4.64
C LYS A 2 19.28 -8.62 5.41
N TYR A 3 18.80 -7.64 4.69
CA TYR A 3 18.25 -6.39 5.26
C TYR A 3 16.77 -6.30 4.94
N GLY A 4 15.96 -6.07 5.98
CA GLY A 4 14.54 -5.80 5.84
C GLY A 4 14.20 -4.35 6.15
N VAL A 5 13.11 -3.86 5.58
CA VAL A 5 12.51 -2.56 5.88
C VAL A 5 11.02 -2.72 6.10
N ILE A 6 10.49 -2.03 7.11
CA ILE A 6 9.07 -2.06 7.46
C ILE A 6 8.54 -0.63 7.42
N ASP A 7 7.44 -0.40 6.69
CA ASP A 7 6.68 0.85 6.70
C ASP A 7 5.24 0.55 7.12
N VAL A 8 4.87 0.99 8.32
CA VAL A 8 3.54 0.78 8.88
C VAL A 8 2.50 1.80 8.42
N GLY A 9 2.89 2.70 7.51
CA GLY A 9 2.00 3.69 6.93
C GLY A 9 1.56 4.79 7.90
N GLY A 10 0.25 4.98 8.02
CA GLY A 10 -0.36 6.01 8.89
C GLY A 10 -1.14 7.07 8.13
N GLY A 11 -1.84 6.69 7.06
CA GLY A 11 -2.60 7.58 6.20
C GLY A 11 -1.69 8.64 5.56
N LEU A 12 -2.09 9.90 5.58
CA LEU A 12 -1.29 11.00 4.98
C LEU A 12 0.09 11.21 5.64
N ARG A 13 0.30 10.73 6.87
CA ARG A 13 1.63 10.76 7.52
C ARG A 13 2.62 9.81 6.86
N GLY A 14 2.15 8.86 6.06
CA GLY A 14 2.97 7.99 5.22
C GLY A 14 3.89 8.74 4.24
N ILE A 15 3.66 10.04 4.01
CA ILE A 15 4.56 10.90 3.23
C ILE A 15 6.00 10.90 3.81
N TYR A 16 6.16 10.76 5.13
CA TYR A 16 7.47 10.65 5.75
C TYR A 16 8.20 9.36 5.29
N GLY A 17 7.50 8.21 5.35
CA GLY A 17 8.03 6.94 4.86
C GLY A 17 8.37 6.99 3.37
N ALA A 18 7.50 7.61 2.57
CA ALA A 18 7.77 7.85 1.15
C ALA A 18 9.08 8.61 0.93
N GLY A 19 9.31 9.71 1.67
CA GLY A 19 10.54 10.51 1.57
C GLY A 19 11.78 9.73 2.01
N VAL A 20 11.68 8.88 3.05
CA VAL A 20 12.78 8.00 3.47
C VAL A 20 13.12 7.00 2.37
N LEU A 21 12.12 6.37 1.75
CA LEU A 21 12.33 5.40 0.68
C LEU A 21 12.86 6.06 -0.60
N ASP A 22 12.42 7.28 -0.92
CA ASP A 22 12.98 8.08 -2.00
C ASP A 22 14.48 8.35 -1.75
N ARG A 23 14.85 8.70 -0.52
CA ARG A 23 16.25 8.87 -0.14
C ARG A 23 17.04 7.56 -0.25
N CYS A 24 16.44 6.43 0.10
CA CYS A 24 17.06 5.13 -0.12
C CYS A 24 17.34 4.86 -1.61
N LEU A 25 16.41 5.24 -2.50
CA LEU A 25 16.63 5.13 -3.95
C LEU A 25 17.78 6.01 -4.43
N GLU A 26 17.87 7.25 -3.95
CA GLU A 26 18.96 8.19 -4.30
C GLU A 26 20.34 7.68 -3.88
N GLU A 27 20.43 7.03 -2.71
CA GLU A 27 21.67 6.46 -2.17
C GLU A 27 21.93 5.02 -2.65
N ASP A 28 21.11 4.49 -3.55
CA ASP A 28 21.15 3.09 -4.03
C ASP A 28 21.12 2.06 -2.89
N LEU A 29 20.47 2.38 -1.79
CA LEU A 29 20.23 1.44 -0.71
C LEU A 29 19.16 0.45 -1.11
N ARG A 30 19.44 -0.84 -0.97
CA ARG A 30 18.54 -1.93 -1.34
C ARG A 30 18.27 -2.82 -0.14
N PHE A 31 17.01 -3.26 -0.04
CA PHE A 31 16.55 -4.19 0.99
C PHE A 31 16.19 -5.51 0.35
N ASP A 32 16.39 -6.61 1.06
CA ASP A 32 16.02 -7.96 0.61
C ASP A 32 14.54 -8.26 0.86
N LEU A 33 13.97 -7.66 1.93
CA LEU A 33 12.57 -7.80 2.33
C LEU A 33 11.97 -6.43 2.60
N CYS A 34 10.83 -6.14 1.98
CA CYS A 34 10.04 -4.94 2.18
C CYS A 34 8.66 -5.32 2.71
N ILE A 35 8.32 -4.88 3.91
CA ILE A 35 7.01 -5.13 4.52
C ILE A 35 6.24 -3.81 4.60
N GLY A 36 5.03 -3.78 4.06
CA GLY A 36 4.19 -2.59 4.04
C GLY A 36 2.81 -2.83 4.64
N VAL A 37 2.34 -1.88 5.43
CA VAL A 37 0.97 -1.83 5.95
C VAL A 37 0.34 -0.51 5.57
N SER A 38 -0.95 -0.51 5.20
CA SER A 38 -1.65 0.73 4.89
C SER A 38 -0.92 1.53 3.80
N ALA A 39 -0.79 2.84 3.95
CA ALA A 39 -0.01 3.69 3.04
C ALA A 39 1.43 3.20 2.83
N GLY A 40 2.03 2.49 3.81
CA GLY A 40 3.35 1.89 3.70
C GLY A 40 3.44 0.82 2.62
N SER A 41 2.36 0.09 2.35
CA SER A 41 2.32 -0.90 1.26
C SER A 41 2.50 -0.26 -0.12
N ALA A 42 1.87 0.89 -0.35
CA ALA A 42 2.02 1.67 -1.58
C ALA A 42 3.43 2.29 -1.70
N ASN A 43 3.98 2.76 -0.57
CA ASN A 43 5.34 3.27 -0.52
C ASN A 43 6.36 2.19 -0.92
N MET A 44 6.23 0.98 -0.36
CA MET A 44 7.09 -0.16 -0.68
C MET A 44 6.95 -0.59 -2.14
N ALA A 45 5.72 -0.64 -2.67
CA ALA A 45 5.49 -0.99 -4.07
C ALA A 45 6.21 -0.02 -5.02
N SER A 46 6.11 1.29 -4.77
CA SER A 46 6.79 2.32 -5.57
C SER A 46 8.32 2.27 -5.42
N TYR A 47 8.82 2.04 -4.21
CA TYR A 47 10.24 1.85 -3.95
C TYR A 47 10.80 0.65 -4.73
N LEU A 48 10.12 -0.51 -4.67
CA LEU A 48 10.53 -1.72 -5.39
C LEU A 48 10.44 -1.56 -6.92
N ALA A 49 9.54 -0.72 -7.40
CA ALA A 49 9.46 -0.33 -8.79
C ALA A 49 10.56 0.69 -9.21
N GLY A 50 11.35 1.21 -8.26
CA GLY A 50 12.38 2.21 -8.52
C GLY A 50 11.81 3.59 -8.89
N GLN A 51 10.54 3.86 -8.56
CA GLN A 51 9.84 5.08 -8.94
C GLN A 51 10.02 6.19 -7.90
N HIS A 52 11.17 6.85 -7.92
CA HIS A 52 11.47 8.01 -7.09
C HIS A 52 10.41 9.12 -7.24
N GLY A 53 9.95 9.67 -6.12
CA GLY A 53 8.98 10.76 -6.06
C GLY A 53 7.54 10.37 -6.40
N ARG A 54 7.27 9.12 -6.83
CA ARG A 54 5.94 8.69 -7.26
C ARG A 54 4.89 8.87 -6.18
N ASN A 55 5.22 8.60 -4.93
CA ASN A 55 4.25 8.60 -3.84
C ASN A 55 3.87 10.01 -3.37
N LYS A 56 4.75 10.98 -3.49
CA LYS A 56 4.54 12.33 -2.98
C LYS A 56 3.21 12.96 -3.43
N PRO A 57 2.83 12.96 -4.73
CA PRO A 57 1.56 13.55 -5.17
C PRO A 57 0.32 12.92 -4.52
N PHE A 58 0.33 11.65 -4.14
CA PHE A 58 -0.80 11.02 -3.45
C PHE A 58 -1.07 11.63 -2.08
N TYR A 59 -0.06 12.20 -1.44
CA TYR A 59 -0.16 12.80 -0.11
C TYR A 59 -0.42 14.31 -0.12
N ASP A 60 0.18 15.05 -1.05
CA ASP A 60 0.18 16.52 -1.03
C ASP A 60 -0.53 17.19 -2.23
N GLU A 61 -1.03 16.41 -3.19
CA GLU A 61 -1.79 16.90 -4.33
C GLU A 61 -3.13 16.18 -4.49
N TYR A 62 -3.08 14.85 -4.77
CA TYR A 62 -4.29 14.08 -5.06
C TYR A 62 -5.20 13.94 -3.85
N SER A 63 -4.65 13.98 -2.63
CA SER A 63 -5.43 13.93 -1.39
C SER A 63 -6.41 15.10 -1.23
N PHE A 64 -6.20 16.21 -1.93
CA PHE A 64 -7.12 17.35 -1.96
C PHE A 64 -8.19 17.23 -3.06
N ARG A 65 -8.11 16.22 -3.91
CA ARG A 65 -9.12 16.00 -4.95
C ARG A 65 -10.39 15.42 -4.34
N ARG A 66 -11.54 15.94 -4.79
CA ARG A 66 -12.86 15.47 -4.34
C ARG A 66 -13.09 14.00 -4.64
N GLU A 67 -12.51 13.51 -5.73
CA GLU A 67 -12.56 12.12 -6.17
C GLU A 67 -11.84 11.19 -5.20
N TYR A 68 -10.79 11.67 -4.52
CA TYR A 68 -10.03 10.87 -3.57
C TYR A 68 -10.67 10.87 -2.18
N MET A 69 -10.84 12.04 -1.56
CA MET A 69 -11.37 12.15 -0.21
C MET A 69 -12.48 13.20 -0.15
N SER A 70 -13.71 12.79 0.16
CA SER A 70 -14.82 13.74 0.29
C SER A 70 -16.02 13.17 1.03
N VAL A 71 -16.78 14.10 1.63
CA VAL A 71 -18.12 13.78 2.17
C VAL A 71 -19.08 13.33 1.07
N HIS A 72 -18.87 13.79 -0.17
CA HIS A 72 -19.65 13.33 -1.32
C HIS A 72 -19.43 11.82 -1.56
N ASN A 73 -18.19 11.33 -1.50
CA ASN A 73 -17.88 9.90 -1.60
C ASN A 73 -18.57 9.14 -0.46
N LEU A 74 -18.52 9.66 0.77
CA LEU A 74 -19.17 9.04 1.91
C LEU A 74 -20.68 8.87 1.71
N ILE A 75 -21.37 9.87 1.16
CA ILE A 75 -22.81 9.83 0.92
C ILE A 75 -23.16 8.88 -0.25
N HIS A 76 -22.41 8.92 -1.34
CA HIS A 76 -22.76 8.21 -2.59
C HIS A 76 -22.10 6.86 -2.75
N LYS A 77 -20.92 6.65 -2.14
CA LYS A 77 -20.13 5.41 -2.25
C LYS A 77 -20.01 4.67 -0.91
N HIS A 78 -20.57 5.23 0.18
CA HIS A 78 -20.40 4.72 1.54
C HIS A 78 -18.94 4.54 1.96
N SER A 79 -18.06 5.38 1.38
CA SER A 79 -16.63 5.40 1.63
C SER A 79 -16.13 6.83 1.54
N TYR A 80 -15.46 7.34 2.57
CA TYR A 80 -14.88 8.67 2.58
C TYR A 80 -13.67 8.76 1.65
N LEU A 81 -12.83 7.70 1.68
CA LEU A 81 -11.72 7.52 0.76
C LEU A 81 -12.19 6.70 -0.45
N ASP A 82 -11.89 7.16 -1.66
CA ASP A 82 -12.07 6.35 -2.86
C ASP A 82 -10.75 5.69 -3.24
N LEU A 83 -10.48 4.55 -2.63
CA LEU A 83 -9.28 3.76 -2.93
C LEU A 83 -9.34 3.15 -4.34
N GLY A 84 -10.54 2.98 -4.91
CA GLY A 84 -10.72 2.62 -6.32
C GLY A 84 -10.20 3.71 -7.26
N TYR A 85 -10.37 4.99 -6.90
CA TYR A 85 -9.76 6.11 -7.63
C TYR A 85 -8.23 6.06 -7.55
N VAL A 86 -7.67 5.81 -6.36
CA VAL A 86 -6.22 5.77 -6.14
C VAL A 86 -5.57 4.61 -6.89
N TYR A 87 -6.07 3.41 -6.65
CA TYR A 87 -5.43 2.18 -7.15
C TYR A 87 -5.94 1.73 -8.51
N GLY A 88 -7.18 2.07 -8.86
CA GLY A 88 -7.78 1.72 -10.15
C GLY A 88 -7.62 2.81 -11.21
N THR A 89 -7.82 4.10 -10.86
CA THR A 89 -7.77 5.18 -11.85
C THR A 89 -6.40 5.81 -11.97
N LEU A 90 -5.77 6.20 -10.85
CA LEU A 90 -4.49 6.89 -10.90
C LEU A 90 -3.32 5.96 -11.14
N SER A 91 -3.34 4.75 -10.56
CA SER A 91 -2.19 3.84 -10.51
C SER A 91 -2.14 2.82 -11.63
N ASN A 92 -3.22 2.60 -12.39
CA ASN A 92 -3.23 1.70 -13.55
C ASN A 92 -2.41 2.27 -14.71
N ALA A 93 -2.02 1.43 -15.65
CA ALA A 93 -1.13 1.77 -16.78
C ALA A 93 -1.59 2.98 -17.62
N GLY A 94 -2.91 3.21 -17.69
CA GLY A 94 -3.49 4.40 -18.36
C GLY A 94 -3.74 5.59 -17.44
N GLY A 95 -3.37 5.49 -16.17
CA GLY A 95 -3.62 6.51 -15.15
C GLY A 95 -2.63 7.67 -15.19
N GLU A 96 -2.90 8.67 -14.35
CA GLU A 96 -2.08 9.88 -14.26
C GLU A 96 -0.71 9.61 -13.60
N ASN A 97 -0.65 8.61 -12.70
CA ASN A 97 0.56 8.26 -11.94
C ASN A 97 0.69 6.73 -11.84
N PRO A 98 0.96 6.05 -12.97
CA PRO A 98 0.94 4.60 -13.03
C PRO A 98 2.03 3.95 -12.16
N LEU A 99 1.71 2.82 -11.54
CA LEU A 99 2.70 1.96 -10.92
C LEU A 99 3.37 1.10 -12.00
N ASP A 100 4.70 1.16 -12.09
CA ASP A 100 5.45 0.26 -12.97
C ASP A 100 5.47 -1.16 -12.39
N TYR A 101 4.37 -1.87 -12.63
CA TYR A 101 4.23 -3.26 -12.21
C TYR A 101 5.37 -4.15 -12.74
N ALA A 102 5.82 -3.92 -13.96
CA ALA A 102 6.88 -4.74 -14.57
C ALA A 102 8.21 -4.57 -13.83
N ALA A 103 8.55 -3.34 -13.39
CA ALA A 103 9.72 -3.09 -12.57
C ALA A 103 9.56 -3.69 -11.16
N LEU A 104 8.39 -3.51 -10.53
CA LEU A 104 8.07 -4.11 -9.24
C LEU A 104 8.23 -5.64 -9.26
N ALA A 105 7.66 -6.30 -10.28
CA ALA A 105 7.72 -7.75 -10.42
C ALA A 105 9.15 -8.27 -10.64
N ARG A 106 9.99 -7.52 -11.34
CA ARG A 106 11.40 -7.86 -11.60
C ARG A 106 12.33 -7.57 -10.42
N SER A 107 11.90 -6.77 -9.45
CA SER A 107 12.73 -6.49 -8.26
C SER A 107 13.12 -7.80 -7.57
N PRO A 108 14.39 -7.99 -7.19
CA PRO A 108 14.83 -9.21 -6.49
C PRO A 108 14.34 -9.27 -5.04
N ALA A 109 13.98 -8.13 -4.44
CA ALA A 109 13.51 -8.07 -3.06
C ALA A 109 12.12 -8.70 -2.91
N GLU A 110 11.86 -9.29 -1.77
CA GLU A 110 10.54 -9.78 -1.39
C GLU A 110 9.63 -8.61 -0.97
N LEU A 111 8.35 -8.71 -1.32
CA LEU A 111 7.32 -7.78 -0.84
C LEU A 111 6.33 -8.55 0.02
N CYS A 112 6.06 -8.03 1.20
CA CYS A 112 4.97 -8.48 2.06
C CYS A 112 4.01 -7.32 2.31
N VAL A 113 2.74 -7.50 1.97
CA VAL A 113 1.66 -6.53 2.23
C VAL A 113 0.70 -7.14 3.22
N VAL A 114 0.42 -6.43 4.31
CA VAL A 114 -0.44 -6.94 5.38
C VAL A 114 -1.84 -6.35 5.26
N ALA A 115 -2.85 -7.22 5.34
CA ALA A 115 -4.25 -6.84 5.47
C ALA A 115 -4.93 -7.67 6.56
N ALA A 116 -6.01 -7.16 7.14
CA ALA A 116 -6.81 -7.85 8.13
C ALA A 116 -8.02 -8.50 7.47
N ASN A 117 -8.20 -9.80 7.65
CA ASN A 117 -9.41 -10.50 7.21
C ASN A 117 -10.61 -10.00 8.03
N ALA A 118 -11.59 -9.40 7.37
CA ALA A 118 -12.75 -8.81 8.01
C ALA A 118 -13.73 -9.84 8.62
N GLN A 119 -13.60 -11.13 8.30
CA GLN A 119 -14.47 -12.19 8.81
C GLN A 119 -14.00 -12.76 10.15
N ASN A 120 -12.67 -12.85 10.34
CA ASN A 120 -12.09 -13.50 11.53
C ASN A 120 -11.07 -12.64 12.28
N GLY A 121 -10.67 -11.48 11.73
CA GLY A 121 -9.70 -10.57 12.34
C GLY A 121 -8.24 -10.99 12.19
N GLU A 122 -7.96 -12.09 11.48
CA GLU A 122 -6.59 -12.58 11.32
C GLU A 122 -5.81 -11.75 10.28
N ALA A 123 -4.50 -11.61 10.51
CA ALA A 123 -3.61 -11.01 9.54
C ALA A 123 -3.44 -11.92 8.31
N ARG A 124 -3.52 -11.32 7.13
CA ARG A 124 -3.16 -11.96 5.86
C ARG A 124 -1.93 -11.25 5.29
N TYR A 125 -0.90 -12.01 5.01
CA TYR A 125 0.34 -11.55 4.41
C TYR A 125 0.31 -11.90 2.92
N PHE A 126 0.14 -10.87 2.10
CA PHE A 126 0.19 -10.98 0.65
C PHE A 126 1.61 -10.75 0.16
N THR A 127 1.95 -11.37 -0.97
CA THR A 127 3.28 -11.27 -1.60
C THR A 127 3.17 -10.65 -2.99
N LYS A 128 4.29 -10.48 -3.67
CA LYS A 128 4.28 -10.04 -5.08
C LYS A 128 3.49 -10.98 -6.00
N ALA A 129 3.36 -12.26 -5.65
CA ALA A 129 2.60 -13.22 -6.44
C ALA A 129 1.09 -12.96 -6.43
N ASP A 130 0.60 -12.23 -5.43
CA ASP A 130 -0.80 -11.85 -5.28
C ASP A 130 -1.13 -10.51 -5.99
N LEU A 131 -0.12 -9.81 -6.54
CA LEU A 131 -0.27 -8.58 -7.31
C LEU A 131 -0.27 -8.89 -8.81
N HIS A 132 -1.13 -8.22 -9.56
CA HIS A 132 -1.22 -8.38 -11.01
C HIS A 132 -1.21 -7.02 -11.71
N PRO A 133 -0.87 -6.97 -13.02
CA PRO A 133 -0.94 -5.72 -13.78
C PRO A 133 -2.34 -5.11 -13.69
N ASP A 134 -2.42 -3.83 -13.33
CA ASP A 134 -3.66 -3.06 -13.20
C ASP A 134 -4.68 -3.65 -12.20
N ASP A 135 -4.24 -4.58 -11.34
CA ASP A 135 -5.01 -5.10 -10.20
C ASP A 135 -4.20 -4.93 -8.91
N TYR A 136 -4.40 -3.79 -8.29
CA TYR A 136 -3.72 -3.42 -7.04
C TYR A 136 -4.64 -3.58 -5.82
N ARG A 137 -5.63 -4.49 -5.87
CA ARG A 137 -6.55 -4.75 -4.75
C ARG A 137 -5.84 -5.17 -3.47
N VAL A 138 -4.68 -5.81 -3.56
CA VAL A 138 -3.86 -6.14 -2.39
C VAL A 138 -3.40 -4.88 -1.65
N LEU A 139 -2.90 -3.86 -2.38
CA LEU A 139 -2.51 -2.57 -1.80
C LEU A 139 -3.74 -1.83 -1.26
N MET A 140 -4.85 -1.87 -2.01
CA MET A 140 -6.12 -1.28 -1.60
C MET A 140 -6.64 -1.90 -0.30
N ALA A 141 -6.62 -3.24 -0.18
CA ALA A 141 -7.07 -3.97 1.00
C ALA A 141 -6.28 -3.56 2.26
N SER A 142 -4.96 -3.41 2.11
CA SER A 142 -4.09 -2.93 3.20
C SER A 142 -4.40 -1.50 3.66
N CYS A 143 -5.10 -0.70 2.84
CA CYS A 143 -5.44 0.70 3.13
C CYS A 143 -6.91 0.93 3.51
N CYS A 144 -7.78 -0.08 3.44
CA CYS A 144 -9.21 0.05 3.76
C CYS A 144 -9.42 0.21 5.27
N ILE A 145 -9.80 1.40 5.74
CA ILE A 145 -10.03 1.67 7.16
C ILE A 145 -11.52 1.48 7.48
N PRO A 146 -11.89 0.63 8.48
CA PRO A 146 -13.29 0.46 8.87
C PRO A 146 -13.97 1.79 9.21
N VAL A 147 -15.27 1.90 8.93
CA VAL A 147 -16.09 3.10 9.13
C VAL A 147 -15.80 4.20 8.08
N ILE A 148 -14.57 4.34 7.63
CA ILE A 148 -14.17 5.33 6.62
C ILE A 148 -14.33 4.74 5.21
N ASP A 149 -14.06 3.44 5.07
CA ASP A 149 -14.09 2.71 3.80
C ASP A 149 -14.95 1.44 3.86
N GLN A 150 -15.35 0.96 2.69
CA GLN A 150 -15.87 -0.39 2.53
C GLN A 150 -14.69 -1.38 2.47
N PRO A 151 -14.87 -2.64 2.92
CA PRO A 151 -13.82 -3.65 2.81
C PRO A 151 -13.48 -3.94 1.36
N CYS A 152 -12.20 -4.13 1.06
CA CYS A 152 -11.77 -4.60 -0.24
C CYS A 152 -11.93 -6.12 -0.33
N VAL A 153 -12.61 -6.60 -1.36
CA VAL A 153 -12.84 -8.04 -1.55
C VAL A 153 -11.80 -8.61 -2.51
N ILE A 154 -11.05 -9.62 -2.04
CA ILE A 154 -10.10 -10.41 -2.85
C ILE A 154 -10.53 -11.87 -2.74
N ASP A 155 -10.80 -12.51 -3.88
CA ASP A 155 -11.22 -13.92 -3.99
C ASP A 155 -12.39 -14.28 -3.05
N GLY A 156 -13.36 -13.37 -2.91
CA GLY A 156 -14.55 -13.54 -2.09
C GLY A 156 -14.35 -13.29 -0.59
N VAL A 157 -13.12 -12.95 -0.16
CA VAL A 157 -12.82 -12.61 1.24
C VAL A 157 -12.69 -11.09 1.38
N PRO A 158 -13.45 -10.46 2.30
CA PRO A 158 -13.32 -9.04 2.59
C PRO A 158 -12.12 -8.76 3.49
N TYR A 159 -11.38 -7.68 3.19
CA TYR A 159 -10.22 -7.25 3.95
C TYR A 159 -10.30 -5.78 4.34
N PHE A 160 -9.72 -5.48 5.49
CA PHE A 160 -9.45 -4.14 6.00
C PHE A 160 -7.95 -3.90 6.20
N ASP A 161 -7.59 -2.68 6.62
CA ASP A 161 -6.23 -2.23 6.90
C ASP A 161 -5.49 -3.21 7.82
N GLY A 162 -4.26 -3.58 7.41
CA GLY A 162 -3.45 -4.57 8.11
C GLY A 162 -3.04 -4.15 9.52
N GLY A 163 -2.98 -2.85 9.81
CA GLY A 163 -2.69 -2.34 11.14
C GLY A 163 -3.73 -2.73 12.21
N LEU A 164 -4.89 -3.25 11.80
CA LEU A 164 -5.90 -3.80 12.73
C LEU A 164 -5.53 -5.18 13.25
N ALA A 165 -4.82 -5.98 12.47
CA ALA A 165 -4.50 -7.37 12.81
C ALA A 165 -3.05 -7.53 13.28
N ASP A 166 -2.09 -6.82 12.66
CA ASP A 166 -0.67 -6.88 13.02
C ASP A 166 -0.03 -5.49 12.99
N PRO A 167 -0.18 -4.72 14.09
CA PRO A 167 0.40 -3.37 14.17
C PRO A 167 1.91 -3.36 14.48
N CYS A 168 2.49 -4.49 14.89
CA CYS A 168 3.87 -4.59 15.41
C CYS A 168 4.72 -5.60 14.62
N LEU A 169 4.75 -5.47 13.31
CA LEU A 169 5.43 -6.37 12.37
C LEU A 169 6.89 -6.70 12.71
N LEU A 170 7.59 -5.83 13.44
CA LEU A 170 8.96 -6.10 13.86
C LEU A 170 9.07 -7.35 14.75
N TYR A 171 8.03 -7.63 15.54
CA TYR A 171 8.00 -8.78 16.46
C TYR A 171 7.41 -10.04 15.81
N THR A 172 6.69 -9.91 14.72
CA THR A 172 6.05 -11.03 14.00
C THR A 172 6.83 -11.43 12.76
N SER A 173 7.80 -10.63 12.31
CA SER A 173 8.71 -10.99 11.23
C SER A 173 9.89 -11.80 11.77
N ASP A 174 10.29 -12.87 11.06
CA ASP A 174 11.51 -13.65 11.36
C ASP A 174 12.81 -12.81 11.31
N ALA A 175 12.71 -11.52 10.99
CA ALA A 175 13.84 -10.58 11.02
C ALA A 175 14.20 -10.14 12.46
N ALA A 176 13.41 -10.56 13.45
CA ALA A 176 13.65 -10.27 14.87
C ALA A 176 14.50 -11.37 15.57
N ASP A 177 14.83 -12.50 14.90
CA ASP A 177 15.65 -13.61 15.42
C ASP A 177 17.12 -13.57 14.95
#